data_b30103298362c0702ee7fa809e0436b3
#
_entry.id   b30103298362c0702ee7fa809e0436b3
#
_cell.length_a   1.000
_cell.length_b   1.000
_cell.length_c   1.000
_cell.angle_alpha   90.00
_cell.angle_beta   90.00
_cell.angle_gamma   90.00
#
_symmetry.space_group_name_H-M   'P 1'
#
loop_
_entity.id
_entity.type
_entity.pdbx_description
1 polymer ?
#
loop_
_entity_poly.entity_id
_entity_poly.type
_entity_poly.pdbx_seq_one_letter_code
_entity_poly.pdbx_strand_id
1 'polypeptide(L)'
;MSRCPGCEISNVADLTDQKITRLSRVKRQLLKRLAREGRSAAPKDEQLVSRSSQGPALLSFAQERMWLVDRLHPDNPVYNMFEAWRLRGVLRVDVLTSAMNALLERQGALRTRLHETGESLEQTLASVAFPVEEIDLRSLPVSCRWLECSRRLEEAVQCPFDLTMPPLARACLLRLHDDEYVLLVVMHHIAADGWSRAIFRDELAQAYAARLQGRVPDWSPLPVQYADYAEWQRRWLSGEVLDRQLGYWRERLRDLNPLE
;
A
#
# COMPACT_ATOMS: atom_id res chain seq x y z
N MET A 1 -32.33 21.95 9.95
CA MET A 1 -31.27 22.97 9.85
C MET A 1 -30.53 23.00 11.16
N SER A 2 -29.36 22.37 11.23
CA SER A 2 -28.39 22.60 12.31
C SER A 2 -27.03 22.08 11.79
N ARG A 3 -26.12 23.02 11.57
CA ARG A 3 -24.73 22.75 11.15
C ARG A 3 -23.96 22.21 12.33
N CYS A 4 -23.27 21.09 12.18
CA CYS A 4 -22.23 20.65 13.08
C CYS A 4 -21.01 21.58 12.96
N PRO A 5 -20.49 22.13 14.07
CA PRO A 5 -19.24 22.91 14.05
C PRO A 5 -18.04 21.96 14.14
N GLY A 6 -17.06 22.14 13.27
CA GLY A 6 -15.69 21.64 13.45
C GLY A 6 -15.20 20.58 12.47
N CYS A 7 -15.29 20.83 11.17
CA CYS A 7 -14.40 20.19 10.21
C CYS A 7 -14.13 21.19 9.05
N GLU A 8 -13.22 22.13 9.30
CA GLU A 8 -12.63 22.92 8.22
C GLU A 8 -11.58 22.05 7.52
N ILE A 9 -11.91 21.54 6.35
CA ILE A 9 -10.96 20.95 5.43
C ILE A 9 -10.23 22.11 4.77
N SER A 10 -9.09 22.50 5.33
CA SER A 10 -8.17 23.42 4.69
C SER A 10 -7.66 22.79 3.39
N ASN A 11 -7.71 23.55 2.33
CA ASN A 11 -7.33 23.19 0.97
C ASN A 11 -5.88 22.64 0.94
N VAL A 12 -5.66 21.45 0.37
CA VAL A 12 -4.35 20.77 0.33
C VAL A 12 -3.27 21.63 -0.35
N ALA A 13 -3.64 22.53 -1.25
CA ALA A 13 -2.74 23.50 -1.88
C ALA A 13 -2.17 24.49 -0.87
N ASP A 14 -2.96 25.00 0.07
CA ASP A 14 -2.52 25.94 1.11
C ASP A 14 -1.56 25.31 2.12
N LEU A 15 -1.75 24.02 2.44
CA LEU A 15 -0.86 23.28 3.34
C LEU A 15 0.52 23.01 2.71
N THR A 16 0.59 22.88 1.40
CA THR A 16 1.84 22.67 0.66
C THR A 16 2.66 23.96 0.62
N ASP A 17 2.02 25.09 0.38
CA ASP A 17 2.68 26.40 0.36
C ASP A 17 3.17 26.84 1.76
N GLN A 18 2.38 26.59 2.81
CA GLN A 18 2.80 26.87 4.19
C GLN A 18 3.97 26.00 4.65
N LYS A 19 4.03 24.71 4.24
CA LYS A 19 5.18 23.83 4.53
C LYS A 19 6.45 24.26 3.80
N ILE A 20 6.33 24.70 2.54
CA ILE A 20 7.46 25.20 1.75
C ILE A 20 8.01 26.50 2.32
N THR A 21 7.15 27.39 2.86
CA THR A 21 7.57 28.66 3.47
C THR A 21 8.40 28.48 4.74
N ARG A 22 8.22 27.38 5.47
CA ARG A 22 8.99 27.02 6.67
C ARG A 22 10.37 26.39 6.38
N LEU A 23 10.67 26.06 5.13
CA LEU A 23 11.96 25.50 4.76
C LEU A 23 13.06 26.58 4.69
N SER A 24 14.28 26.22 5.09
CA SER A 24 15.44 27.11 4.97
C SER A 24 15.65 27.54 3.50
N ARG A 25 16.27 28.70 3.29
CA ARG A 25 16.58 29.24 1.95
C ARG A 25 17.28 28.24 1.06
N VAL A 26 18.19 27.46 1.62
CA VAL A 26 18.96 26.40 0.91
C VAL A 26 18.04 25.25 0.48
N LYS A 27 17.16 24.77 1.35
CA LYS A 27 16.20 23.70 1.01
C LYS A 27 15.22 24.15 -0.07
N ARG A 28 14.76 25.41 -0.03
CA ARG A 28 13.89 25.96 -1.08
C ARG A 28 14.60 26.07 -2.44
N GLN A 29 15.87 26.48 -2.44
CA GLN A 29 16.66 26.53 -3.67
C GLN A 29 16.90 25.12 -4.25
N LEU A 30 17.19 24.13 -3.38
CA LEU A 30 17.35 22.73 -3.80
C LEU A 30 16.07 22.16 -4.42
N LEU A 31 14.92 22.41 -3.77
CA LEU A 31 13.62 21.98 -4.31
C LEU A 31 13.28 22.64 -5.65
N LYS A 32 13.58 23.94 -5.81
CA LYS A 32 13.41 24.65 -7.10
C LYS A 32 14.34 24.11 -8.18
N ARG A 33 15.56 23.72 -7.81
CA ARG A 33 16.53 23.11 -8.73
C ARG A 33 16.06 21.73 -9.16
N LEU A 34 15.69 20.86 -8.23
CA LEU A 34 15.13 19.53 -8.50
C LEU A 34 13.86 19.59 -9.35
N ALA A 35 12.96 20.56 -9.08
CA ALA A 35 11.76 20.77 -9.89
C ALA A 35 12.06 21.30 -11.31
N ARG A 36 13.18 21.97 -11.52
CA ARG A 36 13.63 22.41 -12.86
C ARG A 36 14.34 21.28 -13.61
N GLU A 37 15.19 20.52 -12.93
CA GLU A 37 15.90 19.36 -13.50
C GLU A 37 14.93 18.22 -13.83
N GLY A 38 13.85 18.01 -13.04
CA GLY A 38 12.80 17.05 -13.31
C GLY A 38 11.78 17.44 -14.40
N ARG A 39 11.89 18.66 -14.98
CA ARG A 39 11.01 19.15 -16.06
C ARG A 39 11.58 19.00 -17.47
N SER A 40 12.75 18.42 -17.64
CA SER A 40 13.12 17.91 -18.95
C SER A 40 12.14 16.80 -19.30
N ALA A 41 11.30 17.01 -20.31
CA ALA A 41 10.37 15.99 -20.76
C ALA A 41 11.19 14.73 -21.06
N ALA A 42 11.00 13.68 -20.25
CA ALA A 42 11.63 12.39 -20.51
C ALA A 42 11.26 11.98 -21.95
N PRO A 43 12.19 11.39 -22.72
CA PRO A 43 11.87 10.80 -24.00
C PRO A 43 10.61 9.95 -23.89
N LYS A 44 9.79 9.88 -24.94
CA LYS A 44 8.49 9.18 -24.89
C LYS A 44 8.60 7.73 -24.41
N ASP A 45 9.73 7.07 -24.67
CA ASP A 45 10.04 5.71 -24.24
C ASP A 45 10.37 5.59 -22.73
N GLU A 46 10.63 6.72 -22.06
CA GLU A 46 10.87 6.77 -20.61
C GLU A 46 9.61 7.11 -19.79
N GLN A 47 8.48 7.39 -20.44
CA GLN A 47 7.24 7.69 -19.72
C GLN A 47 6.56 6.42 -19.23
N LEU A 48 6.16 6.45 -17.95
CA LEU A 48 5.30 5.42 -17.36
C LEU A 48 3.89 5.58 -17.93
N VAL A 49 3.44 4.58 -18.68
CA VAL A 49 2.10 4.52 -19.29
C VAL A 49 1.42 3.20 -18.95
N SER A 50 0.11 3.17 -18.96
CA SER A 50 -0.65 1.94 -18.78
C SER A 50 -0.35 0.96 -19.90
N ARG A 51 -0.27 -0.34 -19.55
CA ARG A 51 -0.09 -1.44 -20.49
C ARG A 51 -1.28 -1.53 -21.45
N SER A 52 -1.02 -2.01 -22.65
CA SER A 52 -2.08 -2.33 -23.61
C SER A 52 -2.85 -3.61 -23.27
N SER A 53 -2.27 -4.50 -22.46
CA SER A 53 -2.82 -5.79 -22.07
C SER A 53 -3.02 -5.88 -20.56
N GLN A 54 -4.14 -6.48 -20.13
CA GLN A 54 -4.42 -6.83 -18.72
C GLN A 54 -3.95 -8.26 -18.37
N GLY A 55 -3.25 -8.94 -19.28
CA GLY A 55 -2.68 -10.27 -19.07
C GLY A 55 -1.54 -10.31 -18.06
N PRO A 56 -0.83 -11.45 -17.97
CA PRO A 56 0.34 -11.60 -17.11
C PRO A 56 1.39 -10.52 -17.38
N ALA A 57 2.10 -10.11 -16.35
CA ALA A 57 3.19 -9.16 -16.40
C ALA A 57 4.40 -9.71 -15.64
N LEU A 58 5.61 -9.33 -16.05
CA LEU A 58 6.81 -9.63 -15.26
C LEU A 58 6.78 -8.88 -13.93
N LEU A 59 7.44 -9.42 -12.93
CA LEU A 59 7.64 -8.75 -11.65
C LEU A 59 8.62 -7.58 -11.82
N SER A 60 8.46 -6.54 -10.98
CA SER A 60 9.52 -5.54 -10.80
C SER A 60 10.74 -6.18 -10.11
N PHE A 61 11.91 -5.57 -10.24
CA PHE A 61 13.12 -6.05 -9.55
C PHE A 61 12.95 -6.08 -8.02
N ALA A 62 12.16 -5.19 -7.46
CA ALA A 62 11.86 -5.19 -6.03
C ALA A 62 10.96 -6.39 -5.65
N GLN A 63 9.95 -6.69 -6.46
CA GLN A 63 9.10 -7.85 -6.23
C GLN A 63 9.88 -9.16 -6.37
N GLU A 64 10.75 -9.31 -7.38
CA GLU A 64 11.60 -10.51 -7.52
C GLU A 64 12.48 -10.73 -6.30
N ARG A 65 13.09 -9.67 -5.78
CA ARG A 65 13.91 -9.77 -4.56
C ARG A 65 13.08 -10.24 -3.37
N MET A 66 11.89 -9.69 -3.16
CA MET A 66 11.00 -10.10 -2.07
C MET A 66 10.50 -11.53 -2.25
N TRP A 67 10.15 -11.91 -3.48
CA TRP A 67 9.78 -13.29 -3.82
C TRP A 67 10.91 -14.26 -3.48
N LEU A 68 12.14 -13.95 -3.88
CA LEU A 68 13.31 -14.79 -3.57
C LEU A 68 13.50 -14.97 -2.06
N VAL A 69 13.38 -13.89 -1.29
CA VAL A 69 13.51 -13.96 0.18
C VAL A 69 12.39 -14.81 0.79
N ASP A 70 11.16 -14.67 0.30
CA ASP A 70 10.03 -15.50 0.73
C ASP A 70 10.28 -16.99 0.45
N ARG A 71 10.83 -17.32 -0.72
CA ARG A 71 11.18 -18.71 -1.06
C ARG A 71 12.34 -19.28 -0.24
N LEU A 72 13.30 -18.45 0.13
CA LEU A 72 14.43 -18.85 1.00
C LEU A 72 14.00 -19.02 2.46
N HIS A 73 13.01 -18.29 2.90
CA HIS A 73 12.50 -18.26 4.28
C HIS A 73 10.97 -18.33 4.27
N PRO A 74 10.38 -19.48 3.90
CA PRO A 74 8.93 -19.63 3.86
C PRO A 74 8.33 -19.39 5.26
N ASP A 75 7.08 -18.97 5.29
CA ASP A 75 6.32 -18.68 6.50
C ASP A 75 6.90 -17.54 7.38
N ASN A 76 7.74 -16.67 6.82
CA ASN A 76 8.34 -15.56 7.54
C ASN A 76 7.47 -14.29 7.44
N PRO A 77 6.92 -13.77 8.55
CA PRO A 77 6.08 -12.58 8.54
C PRO A 77 6.85 -11.25 8.47
N VAL A 78 8.17 -11.27 8.26
CA VAL A 78 9.03 -10.06 8.31
C VAL A 78 8.60 -8.96 7.35
N TYR A 79 7.95 -9.32 6.26
CA TYR A 79 7.39 -8.38 5.28
C TYR A 79 5.92 -8.03 5.51
N ASN A 80 5.34 -8.44 6.63
CA ASN A 80 4.00 -8.01 6.99
C ASN A 80 4.06 -6.57 7.51
N MET A 81 3.40 -5.68 6.80
CA MET A 81 3.17 -4.29 7.20
C MET A 81 1.79 -4.19 7.80
N PHE A 82 1.64 -3.46 8.88
CA PHE A 82 0.34 -3.36 9.55
C PHE A 82 0.05 -1.94 10.03
N GLU A 83 -1.24 -1.66 10.16
CA GLU A 83 -1.79 -0.50 10.88
C GLU A 83 -2.99 -0.94 11.70
N ALA A 84 -3.11 -0.40 12.91
CA ALA A 84 -4.25 -0.63 13.78
C ALA A 84 -4.90 0.70 14.17
N TRP A 85 -6.23 0.75 14.08
CA TRP A 85 -7.01 1.94 14.44
C TRP A 85 -8.07 1.56 15.47
N ARG A 86 -8.17 2.37 16.51
CA ARG A 86 -9.29 2.32 17.44
C ARG A 86 -10.43 3.17 16.88
N LEU A 87 -11.56 2.52 16.63
CA LEU A 87 -12.76 3.15 16.09
C LEU A 87 -13.78 3.32 17.21
N ARG A 88 -14.41 4.49 17.28
CA ARG A 88 -15.46 4.80 18.25
C ARG A 88 -16.72 5.26 17.55
N GLY A 89 -17.86 4.82 18.06
CA GLY A 89 -19.18 5.09 17.52
C GLY A 89 -19.81 3.88 16.85
N VAL A 90 -20.98 4.06 16.24
CA VAL A 90 -21.72 3.00 15.56
C VAL A 90 -21.03 2.66 14.25
N LEU A 91 -20.47 1.46 14.16
CA LEU A 91 -19.83 0.94 12.96
C LEU A 91 -20.79 0.02 12.19
N ARG A 92 -20.94 0.29 10.90
CA ARG A 92 -21.62 -0.61 9.95
C ARG A 92 -20.58 -1.53 9.31
N VAL A 93 -20.49 -2.75 9.82
CA VAL A 93 -19.46 -3.72 9.39
C VAL A 93 -19.66 -4.16 7.95
N ASP A 94 -20.89 -4.32 7.51
CA ASP A 94 -21.25 -4.58 6.12
C ASP A 94 -20.76 -3.48 5.16
N VAL A 95 -20.87 -2.23 5.58
CA VAL A 95 -20.38 -1.07 4.83
C VAL A 95 -18.86 -1.03 4.82
N LEU A 96 -18.20 -1.33 5.95
CA LEU A 96 -16.74 -1.41 6.03
C LEU A 96 -16.20 -2.47 5.07
N THR A 97 -16.76 -3.67 5.10
CA THR A 97 -16.37 -4.77 4.20
C THR A 97 -16.59 -4.40 2.73
N SER A 98 -17.72 -3.74 2.41
CA SER A 98 -17.97 -3.23 1.06
C SER A 98 -16.95 -2.18 0.63
N ALA A 99 -16.53 -1.29 1.55
CA ALA A 99 -15.50 -0.28 1.27
C ALA A 99 -14.12 -0.90 1.03
N MET A 100 -13.75 -1.93 1.82
CA MET A 100 -12.49 -2.67 1.63
C MET A 100 -12.46 -3.42 0.31
N ASN A 101 -13.58 -4.01 -0.12
CA ASN A 101 -13.68 -4.65 -1.43
C ASN A 101 -13.52 -3.64 -2.57
N ALA A 102 -14.11 -2.45 -2.47
CA ALA A 102 -13.93 -1.40 -3.46
C ALA A 102 -12.45 -0.96 -3.57
N LEU A 103 -11.74 -0.89 -2.44
CA LEU A 103 -10.30 -0.63 -2.42
C LEU A 103 -9.50 -1.75 -3.10
N LEU A 104 -9.82 -3.01 -2.80
CA LEU A 104 -9.15 -4.16 -3.39
C LEU A 104 -9.32 -4.19 -4.92
N GLU A 105 -10.51 -3.83 -5.42
CA GLU A 105 -10.75 -3.71 -6.86
C GLU A 105 -9.92 -2.59 -7.48
N ARG A 106 -9.83 -1.45 -6.80
CA ARG A 106 -9.09 -0.28 -7.26
C ARG A 106 -7.58 -0.50 -7.28
N GLN A 107 -7.03 -1.08 -6.21
CA GLN A 107 -5.59 -1.27 -5.98
C GLN A 107 -5.15 -2.66 -6.41
N GLY A 108 -4.84 -2.82 -7.70
CA GLY A 108 -4.50 -4.11 -8.30
C GLY A 108 -3.36 -4.85 -7.57
N ALA A 109 -2.39 -4.13 -7.03
CA ALA A 109 -1.28 -4.71 -6.29
C ALA A 109 -1.74 -5.60 -5.11
N LEU A 110 -2.84 -5.23 -4.42
CA LEU A 110 -3.35 -5.98 -3.28
C LEU A 110 -3.99 -7.33 -3.66
N ARG A 111 -4.43 -7.48 -4.91
CA ARG A 111 -5.04 -8.72 -5.45
C ARG A 111 -4.20 -9.38 -6.53
N THR A 112 -2.92 -9.10 -6.51
CA THR A 112 -1.96 -9.71 -7.41
C THR A 112 -1.59 -11.12 -6.92
N ARG A 113 -1.61 -12.08 -7.85
CA ARG A 113 -1.05 -13.43 -7.68
C ARG A 113 0.32 -13.46 -8.33
N LEU A 114 1.32 -13.96 -7.61
CA LEU A 114 2.65 -14.19 -8.13
C LEU A 114 2.82 -15.68 -8.43
N HIS A 115 3.43 -16.00 -9.56
CA HIS A 115 3.64 -17.40 -9.96
C HIS A 115 4.84 -17.54 -10.90
N GLU A 116 5.38 -18.74 -10.92
CA GLU A 116 6.45 -19.13 -11.83
C GLU A 116 5.86 -19.67 -13.13
N THR A 117 6.39 -19.21 -14.26
CA THR A 117 6.00 -19.69 -15.59
C THR A 117 7.29 -20.00 -16.36
N GLY A 118 7.68 -21.28 -16.38
CA GLY A 118 8.98 -21.67 -16.92
C GLY A 118 10.13 -21.05 -16.16
N GLU A 119 10.94 -20.23 -16.82
CA GLU A 119 12.07 -19.50 -16.21
C GLU A 119 11.71 -18.08 -15.74
N SER A 120 10.45 -17.66 -15.87
CA SER A 120 10.01 -16.31 -15.58
C SER A 120 9.14 -16.27 -14.32
N LEU A 121 9.22 -15.15 -13.61
CA LEU A 121 8.29 -14.80 -12.53
C LEU A 121 7.27 -13.78 -13.06
N GLU A 122 6.00 -14.15 -12.95
CA GLU A 122 4.90 -13.37 -13.47
C GLU A 122 3.91 -12.98 -12.38
N GLN A 123 3.18 -11.91 -12.63
CA GLN A 123 2.08 -11.43 -11.81
C GLN A 123 0.79 -11.34 -12.61
N THR A 124 -0.31 -11.79 -12.01
CA THR A 124 -1.65 -11.71 -12.59
C THR A 124 -2.63 -11.16 -11.57
N LEU A 125 -3.67 -10.47 -12.05
CA LEU A 125 -4.74 -9.99 -11.17
C LEU A 125 -5.76 -11.11 -10.92
N ALA A 126 -6.17 -11.28 -9.66
CA ALA A 126 -7.22 -12.21 -9.28
C ALA A 126 -8.53 -11.46 -8.95
N SER A 127 -9.65 -12.14 -9.13
CA SER A 127 -10.96 -11.69 -8.63
C SER A 127 -11.21 -12.37 -7.29
N VAL A 128 -11.00 -11.63 -6.21
CA VAL A 128 -11.10 -12.12 -4.83
C VAL A 128 -11.75 -11.08 -3.94
N ALA A 129 -12.33 -11.51 -2.82
CA ALA A 129 -12.86 -10.62 -1.81
C ALA A 129 -11.79 -10.25 -0.78
N PHE A 130 -11.93 -9.06 -0.18
CA PHE A 130 -11.07 -8.65 0.94
C PHE A 130 -11.46 -9.42 2.20
N PRO A 131 -10.56 -10.22 2.81
CA PRO A 131 -10.88 -10.98 4.00
C PRO A 131 -10.92 -10.05 5.23
N VAL A 132 -12.07 -10.02 5.90
CA VAL A 132 -12.28 -9.31 7.16
C VAL A 132 -12.71 -10.34 8.19
N GLU A 133 -11.84 -10.63 9.15
CA GLU A 133 -12.16 -11.46 10.30
C GLU A 133 -12.80 -10.60 11.39
N GLU A 134 -14.01 -10.96 11.82
CA GLU A 134 -14.70 -10.29 12.91
C GLU A 134 -14.61 -11.09 14.20
N ILE A 135 -14.15 -10.47 15.28
CA ILE A 135 -14.00 -11.08 16.60
C ILE A 135 -14.75 -10.23 17.63
N ASP A 136 -15.78 -10.80 18.25
CA ASP A 136 -16.53 -10.14 19.32
C ASP A 136 -15.97 -10.52 20.69
N LEU A 137 -15.33 -9.56 21.35
CA LEU A 137 -14.73 -9.73 22.67
C LEU A 137 -15.66 -9.32 23.82
N ARG A 138 -16.90 -8.91 23.55
CA ARG A 138 -17.84 -8.44 24.58
C ARG A 138 -18.26 -9.53 25.55
N SER A 139 -18.18 -10.81 25.18
CA SER A 139 -18.40 -11.94 26.05
C SER A 139 -17.36 -12.08 27.16
N LEU A 140 -16.19 -11.48 27.01
CA LEU A 140 -15.13 -11.50 28.00
C LEU A 140 -15.34 -10.41 29.07
N PRO A 141 -14.84 -10.62 30.33
CA PRO A 141 -14.76 -9.55 31.31
C PRO A 141 -14.03 -8.32 30.76
N VAL A 142 -14.52 -7.13 31.10
CA VAL A 142 -13.96 -5.85 30.56
C VAL A 142 -12.45 -5.75 30.79
N SER A 143 -11.98 -6.20 31.96
CA SER A 143 -10.55 -6.18 32.31
C SER A 143 -9.69 -7.10 31.44
N CYS A 144 -10.27 -8.09 30.76
CA CYS A 144 -9.54 -9.06 29.92
C CYS A 144 -9.59 -8.71 28.42
N ARG A 145 -10.54 -7.86 27.99
CA ARG A 145 -10.78 -7.58 26.55
C ARG A 145 -9.57 -7.00 25.85
N TRP A 146 -8.90 -6.06 26.50
CA TRP A 146 -7.73 -5.42 25.90
C TRP A 146 -6.52 -6.36 25.79
N LEU A 147 -6.32 -7.22 26.77
CA LEU A 147 -5.27 -8.24 26.72
C LEU A 147 -5.52 -9.23 25.57
N GLU A 148 -6.76 -9.73 25.46
CA GLU A 148 -7.13 -10.63 24.35
C GLU A 148 -7.09 -9.91 23.00
N CYS A 149 -7.50 -8.66 22.93
CA CYS A 149 -7.35 -7.84 21.72
C CYS A 149 -5.90 -7.78 21.28
N SER A 150 -4.96 -7.43 22.16
CA SER A 150 -3.54 -7.37 21.85
C SER A 150 -3.00 -8.70 21.35
N ARG A 151 -3.36 -9.80 22.00
CA ARG A 151 -2.96 -11.16 21.59
C ARG A 151 -3.44 -11.49 20.18
N ARG A 152 -4.71 -11.18 19.84
CA ARG A 152 -5.26 -11.40 18.49
C ARG A 152 -4.59 -10.54 17.43
N LEU A 153 -4.27 -9.29 17.77
CA LEU A 153 -3.54 -8.41 16.85
C LEU A 153 -2.14 -8.96 16.54
N GLU A 154 -1.41 -9.43 17.55
CA GLU A 154 -0.09 -10.04 17.39
C GLU A 154 -0.17 -11.29 16.51
N GLU A 155 -1.12 -12.19 16.77
CA GLU A 155 -1.33 -13.39 15.95
C GLU A 155 -1.62 -13.04 14.49
N ALA A 156 -2.50 -12.08 14.25
CA ALA A 156 -2.84 -11.66 12.89
C ALA A 156 -1.65 -11.01 12.16
N VAL A 157 -0.79 -10.27 12.88
CA VAL A 157 0.42 -9.67 12.29
C VAL A 157 1.46 -10.75 11.98
N GLN A 158 1.60 -11.77 12.84
CA GLN A 158 2.58 -12.84 12.66
C GLN A 158 2.15 -13.93 11.66
N CYS A 159 0.90 -13.97 11.25
CA CYS A 159 0.44 -14.91 10.23
C CYS A 159 1.08 -14.54 8.87
N PRO A 160 1.80 -15.46 8.20
CA PRO A 160 2.43 -15.17 6.92
C PRO A 160 1.40 -15.01 5.77
N PHE A 161 1.85 -14.47 4.65
CA PHE A 161 1.11 -14.48 3.39
C PHE A 161 1.68 -15.55 2.45
N ASP A 162 0.81 -16.22 1.72
CA ASP A 162 1.19 -16.97 0.54
C ASP A 162 1.10 -16.05 -0.69
N LEU A 163 2.24 -15.72 -1.28
CA LEU A 163 2.30 -14.79 -2.41
C LEU A 163 1.66 -15.35 -3.69
N THR A 164 1.37 -16.65 -3.72
CA THR A 164 0.64 -17.29 -4.82
C THR A 164 -0.87 -17.24 -4.63
N MET A 165 -1.35 -16.86 -3.44
CA MET A 165 -2.75 -16.86 -3.04
C MET A 165 -3.23 -15.46 -2.62
N PRO A 166 -3.69 -14.62 -3.57
CA PRO A 166 -4.24 -13.31 -3.23
C PRO A 166 -5.54 -13.44 -2.40
N PRO A 167 -5.90 -12.39 -1.67
CA PRO A 167 -5.29 -11.07 -1.66
C PRO A 167 -4.06 -10.97 -0.74
N LEU A 168 -3.17 -10.04 -1.07
CA LEU A 168 -1.96 -9.73 -0.29
C LEU A 168 -2.25 -8.70 0.82
N ALA A 169 -3.47 -8.70 1.30
CA ALA A 169 -3.96 -7.89 2.41
C ALA A 169 -5.08 -8.62 3.15
N ARG A 170 -5.21 -8.39 4.44
CA ARG A 170 -6.29 -8.90 5.30
C ARG A 170 -6.60 -7.90 6.40
N ALA A 171 -7.78 -8.01 6.99
CA ALA A 171 -8.17 -7.22 8.15
C ALA A 171 -8.72 -8.10 9.28
N CYS A 172 -8.53 -7.63 10.51
CA CYS A 172 -9.16 -8.18 11.70
C CYS A 172 -9.89 -7.04 12.41
N LEU A 173 -11.18 -7.19 12.63
CA LEU A 173 -12.04 -6.25 13.34
C LEU A 173 -12.44 -6.83 14.70
N LEU A 174 -11.90 -6.28 15.78
CA LEU A 174 -12.18 -6.71 17.13
C LEU A 174 -13.18 -5.75 17.78
N ARG A 175 -14.30 -6.29 18.25
CA ARG A 175 -15.32 -5.51 18.96
C ARG A 175 -15.09 -5.59 20.47
N LEU A 176 -14.75 -4.45 21.08
CA LEU A 176 -14.47 -4.34 22.53
C LEU A 176 -15.72 -3.96 23.33
N HIS A 177 -16.52 -3.03 22.77
CA HIS A 177 -17.78 -2.51 23.34
C HIS A 177 -18.82 -2.33 22.25
N ASP A 178 -20.02 -1.90 22.60
CA ASP A 178 -21.10 -1.70 21.63
C ASP A 178 -20.76 -0.64 20.58
N ASP A 179 -19.94 0.33 20.96
CA ASP A 179 -19.52 1.47 20.16
C ASP A 179 -17.99 1.59 20.06
N GLU A 180 -17.25 0.52 20.37
CA GLU A 180 -15.79 0.55 20.34
C GLU A 180 -15.20 -0.70 19.68
N TYR A 181 -14.32 -0.45 18.70
CA TYR A 181 -13.69 -1.47 17.88
C TYR A 181 -12.19 -1.17 17.71
N VAL A 182 -11.43 -2.21 17.43
CA VAL A 182 -10.07 -2.10 16.89
C VAL A 182 -10.05 -2.75 15.51
N LEU A 183 -9.67 -1.98 14.50
CA LEU A 183 -9.47 -2.45 13.14
C LEU A 183 -7.98 -2.57 12.90
N LEU A 184 -7.51 -3.80 12.64
CA LEU A 184 -6.17 -4.09 12.14
C LEU A 184 -6.26 -4.36 10.64
N VAL A 185 -5.36 -3.76 9.87
CA VAL A 185 -5.10 -4.13 8.48
C VAL A 185 -3.66 -4.57 8.35
N VAL A 186 -3.44 -5.73 7.75
CA VAL A 186 -2.11 -6.28 7.45
C VAL A 186 -1.98 -6.39 5.94
N MET A 187 -0.87 -5.93 5.39
CA MET A 187 -0.54 -5.98 3.96
C MET A 187 0.88 -6.51 3.79
N HIS A 188 1.11 -7.34 2.77
CA HIS A 188 2.48 -7.76 2.44
C HIS A 188 3.24 -6.62 1.76
N HIS A 189 4.51 -6.43 2.12
CA HIS A 189 5.35 -5.33 1.59
C HIS A 189 5.59 -5.39 0.07
N ILE A 190 5.37 -6.56 -0.56
CA ILE A 190 5.43 -6.72 -2.02
C ILE A 190 4.31 -5.98 -2.76
N ALA A 191 3.19 -5.69 -2.06
CA ALA A 191 2.00 -5.02 -2.59
C ALA A 191 1.80 -3.59 -2.06
N ALA A 192 2.51 -3.20 -1.01
CA ALA A 192 2.36 -1.91 -0.34
C ALA A 192 3.69 -1.45 0.29
N ASP A 193 3.80 -0.18 0.59
CA ASP A 193 4.92 0.44 1.30
C ASP A 193 4.43 1.46 2.34
N GLY A 194 5.35 2.17 2.97
CA GLY A 194 5.00 3.20 3.96
C GLY A 194 4.12 4.33 3.39
N TRP A 195 4.29 4.66 2.10
CA TRP A 195 3.48 5.66 1.41
C TRP A 195 2.07 5.13 1.11
N SER A 196 1.97 3.90 0.66
CA SER A 196 0.71 3.22 0.33
C SER A 196 -0.26 3.14 1.51
N ARG A 197 0.25 3.02 2.74
CA ARG A 197 -0.58 2.95 3.95
C ARG A 197 -1.44 4.20 4.15
N ALA A 198 -0.87 5.38 3.94
CA ALA A 198 -1.61 6.64 4.06
C ALA A 198 -2.70 6.73 2.98
N ILE A 199 -2.39 6.33 1.74
CA ILE A 199 -3.36 6.28 0.64
C ILE A 199 -4.49 5.30 0.97
N PHE A 200 -4.15 4.10 1.45
CA PHE A 200 -5.13 3.07 1.81
C PHE A 200 -6.10 3.59 2.88
N ARG A 201 -5.60 4.21 3.94
CA ARG A 201 -6.44 4.77 5.01
C ARG A 201 -7.38 5.85 4.49
N ASP A 202 -6.87 6.78 3.69
CA ASP A 202 -7.63 7.92 3.18
C ASP A 202 -8.70 7.46 2.17
N GLU A 203 -8.37 6.52 1.28
CA GLU A 203 -9.32 5.91 0.35
C GLU A 203 -10.37 5.04 1.08
N LEU A 204 -9.98 4.30 2.14
CA LEU A 204 -10.92 3.54 2.96
C LEU A 204 -11.94 4.44 3.64
N ALA A 205 -11.49 5.56 4.21
CA ALA A 205 -12.39 6.54 4.83
C ALA A 205 -13.38 7.15 3.82
N GLN A 206 -12.91 7.49 2.63
CA GLN A 206 -13.76 7.99 1.53
C GLN A 206 -14.76 6.95 1.07
N ALA A 207 -14.32 5.70 0.88
CA ALA A 207 -15.19 4.61 0.45
C ALA A 207 -16.26 4.31 1.50
N TYR A 208 -15.88 4.23 2.76
CA TYR A 208 -16.82 3.99 3.85
C TYR A 208 -17.88 5.10 3.93
N ALA A 209 -17.47 6.38 3.87
CA ALA A 209 -18.39 7.51 3.88
C ALA A 209 -19.35 7.51 2.68
N ALA A 210 -18.88 7.18 1.48
CA ALA A 210 -19.72 7.08 0.28
C ALA A 210 -20.73 5.92 0.42
N ARG A 211 -20.28 4.74 0.85
CA ARG A 211 -21.13 3.56 1.02
C ARG A 211 -22.17 3.72 2.11
N LEU A 212 -21.86 4.44 3.20
CA LEU A 212 -22.87 4.82 4.22
C LEU A 212 -24.05 5.61 3.63
N GLN A 213 -23.79 6.37 2.58
CA GLN A 213 -24.80 7.16 1.86
C GLN A 213 -25.41 6.40 0.66
N GLY A 214 -25.14 5.09 0.52
CA GLY A 214 -25.59 4.27 -0.60
C GLY A 214 -24.94 4.63 -1.94
N ARG A 215 -23.81 5.36 -1.92
CA ARG A 215 -23.10 5.81 -3.12
C ARG A 215 -21.86 4.97 -3.41
N VAL A 216 -21.43 4.96 -4.65
CA VAL A 216 -20.10 4.45 -5.04
C VAL A 216 -19.07 5.53 -4.69
N PRO A 217 -17.84 5.15 -4.23
CA PRO A 217 -16.77 6.12 -4.05
C PRO A 217 -16.46 6.86 -5.35
N ASP A 218 -16.35 8.18 -5.27
CA ASP A 218 -16.03 9.04 -6.41
C ASP A 218 -14.51 9.21 -6.52
N TRP A 219 -13.86 8.16 -7.01
CA TRP A 219 -12.42 8.17 -7.26
C TRP A 219 -12.12 8.39 -8.74
N SER A 220 -11.20 9.28 -9.04
CA SER A 220 -10.61 9.32 -10.39
C SER A 220 -9.95 7.98 -10.72
N PRO A 221 -10.05 7.47 -11.95
CA PRO A 221 -9.34 6.27 -12.37
C PRO A 221 -7.85 6.41 -12.11
N LEU A 222 -7.20 5.32 -11.68
CA LEU A 222 -5.74 5.31 -11.57
C LEU A 222 -5.14 5.30 -12.99
N PRO A 223 -4.22 6.22 -13.28
CA PRO A 223 -3.62 6.29 -14.63
C PRO A 223 -2.76 5.07 -14.94
N VAL A 224 -2.23 4.42 -13.91
CA VAL A 224 -1.37 3.23 -14.00
C VAL A 224 -1.59 2.33 -12.80
N GLN A 225 -1.31 1.04 -12.98
CA GLN A 225 -1.24 0.04 -11.92
C GLN A 225 0.22 -0.39 -11.69
N TYR A 226 0.49 -1.12 -10.61
CA TYR A 226 1.85 -1.54 -10.28
C TYR A 226 2.47 -2.45 -11.37
N ALA A 227 1.68 -3.27 -12.02
CA ALA A 227 2.14 -4.09 -13.15
C ALA A 227 2.61 -3.25 -14.34
N ASP A 228 2.01 -2.08 -14.59
CA ASP A 228 2.46 -1.13 -15.61
C ASP A 228 3.84 -0.57 -15.27
N TYR A 229 4.04 -0.23 -13.99
CA TYR A 229 5.35 0.19 -13.47
C TYR A 229 6.40 -0.92 -13.61
N ALA A 230 6.06 -2.16 -13.29
CA ALA A 230 7.01 -3.28 -13.38
C ALA A 230 7.51 -3.48 -14.80
N GLU A 231 6.63 -3.48 -15.80
CA GLU A 231 7.02 -3.56 -17.20
C GLU A 231 7.81 -2.33 -17.69
N TRP A 232 7.39 -1.14 -17.28
CA TRP A 232 8.13 0.09 -17.58
C TRP A 232 9.53 0.04 -16.99
N GLN A 233 9.69 -0.35 -15.72
CA GLN A 233 10.96 -0.46 -15.04
C GLN A 233 11.91 -1.39 -15.78
N ARG A 234 11.42 -2.55 -16.24
CA ARG A 234 12.22 -3.56 -16.95
C ARG A 234 12.71 -3.05 -18.32
N ARG A 235 11.87 -2.34 -19.03
CA ARG A 235 12.27 -1.72 -20.30
C ARG A 235 13.26 -0.59 -20.09
N TRP A 236 12.96 0.29 -19.13
CA TRP A 236 13.79 1.47 -18.86
C TRP A 236 15.14 1.12 -18.25
N LEU A 237 15.18 0.19 -17.27
CA LEU A 237 16.42 -0.22 -16.59
C LEU A 237 17.09 -1.37 -17.37
N SER A 238 17.50 -1.10 -18.61
CA SER A 238 18.21 -2.02 -19.51
C SER A 238 19.27 -1.28 -20.30
N GLY A 239 20.19 -2.00 -20.96
CA GLY A 239 21.23 -1.45 -21.84
C GLY A 239 22.02 -0.33 -21.16
N GLU A 240 22.22 0.78 -21.88
CA GLU A 240 23.03 1.91 -21.41
C GLU A 240 22.57 2.55 -20.09
N VAL A 241 21.27 2.56 -19.82
CA VAL A 241 20.74 3.09 -18.56
C VAL A 241 21.21 2.22 -17.40
N LEU A 242 21.08 0.91 -17.52
CA LEU A 242 21.55 -0.04 -16.51
C LEU A 242 23.07 0.06 -16.33
N ASP A 243 23.84 0.07 -17.41
CA ASP A 243 25.30 0.14 -17.36
C ASP A 243 25.79 1.41 -16.67
N ARG A 244 25.15 2.55 -16.94
CA ARG A 244 25.46 3.83 -16.28
C ARG A 244 25.17 3.77 -14.79
N GLN A 245 24.01 3.22 -14.39
CA GLN A 245 23.63 3.07 -12.98
C GLN A 245 24.58 2.11 -12.24
N LEU A 246 24.89 0.97 -12.84
CA LEU A 246 25.84 0.01 -12.27
C LEU A 246 27.25 0.60 -12.18
N GLY A 247 27.71 1.34 -13.18
CA GLY A 247 28.99 2.03 -13.17
C GLY A 247 29.11 3.00 -11.99
N TYR A 248 28.09 3.83 -11.76
CA TYR A 248 28.01 4.75 -10.63
C TYR A 248 28.13 4.01 -9.28
N TRP A 249 27.32 2.97 -9.10
CA TRP A 249 27.32 2.24 -7.82
C TRP A 249 28.60 1.42 -7.59
N ARG A 250 29.16 0.78 -8.64
CA ARG A 250 30.43 0.06 -8.56
C ARG A 250 31.57 0.98 -8.12
N GLU A 251 31.61 2.20 -8.64
CA GLU A 251 32.60 3.20 -8.24
C GLU A 251 32.42 3.61 -6.77
N ARG A 252 31.18 3.91 -6.36
CA ARG A 252 30.86 4.35 -4.99
C ARG A 252 31.08 3.28 -3.93
N LEU A 253 30.92 2.01 -4.28
CA LEU A 253 31.02 0.88 -3.36
C LEU A 253 32.35 0.13 -3.44
N ARG A 254 33.30 0.61 -4.25
CA ARG A 254 34.57 -0.09 -4.55
C ARG A 254 35.36 -0.47 -3.31
N ASP A 255 35.43 0.41 -2.35
CA ASP A 255 36.29 0.28 -1.13
C ASP A 255 35.47 0.04 0.13
N LEU A 256 34.20 -0.36 0.01
CA LEU A 256 33.38 -0.71 1.16
C LEU A 256 33.75 -2.13 1.62
N ASN A 257 34.19 -2.23 2.87
CA ASN A 257 34.32 -3.53 3.50
C ASN A 257 32.94 -4.15 3.71
N PRO A 258 32.77 -5.46 3.44
CA PRO A 258 31.54 -6.15 3.81
C PRO A 258 31.29 -5.97 5.32
N LEU A 259 30.03 -5.79 5.69
CA LEU A 259 29.64 -5.88 7.10
C LEU A 259 29.84 -7.33 7.55
N GLU A 260 30.62 -7.54 8.62
CA GLU A 260 30.80 -8.84 9.26
C GLU A 260 29.53 -9.25 10.01
#